data_6c327ed3988069d9d3227bb859251e04
#
_entry.id   6c327ed3988069d9d3227bb859251e04
#
_cell.length_a   1.000
_cell.length_b   1.000
_cell.length_c   1.000
_cell.angle_alpha   90.00
_cell.angle_beta   90.00
_cell.angle_gamma   90.00
#
_symmetry.space_group_name_H-M   'P 1'
#
loop_
_entity.id
_entity.type
_entity.pdbx_description
1 polymer ?
#
loop_
_entity_poly.entity_id
_entity_poly.type
_entity_poly.pdbx_seq_one_letter_code
_entity_poly.pdbx_strand_id
1 'polypeptide(L)'
;MIRSNGLPRSLVHAGVFAICTSLLSACATVEHYTAVPPSEKHEATVLGLPNARFFPDRPEGYIAEQERALIREARAAGVGRGGTLPTAYMLSLSGGGDNGAFGAGLLVGWTAHGDRPKFKLVTGVSTGALIAPLVFLGPEYDAALTDVYTNIDPPKIYEKRFVLAALTRTRSRIQRHCTKPFPALSTPP
;
A
#
# COMPACT_ATOMS: atom_id res chain seq x y z
N MET A 1 -1.02 -2.02 -72.38
CA MET A 1 -0.19 -2.82 -71.45
C MET A 1 0.41 -1.85 -70.39
N ILE A 2 -0.15 -1.80 -69.20
CA ILE A 2 0.38 -0.98 -68.12
C ILE A 2 1.30 -1.88 -67.30
N ARG A 3 2.60 -1.64 -67.32
CA ARG A 3 3.57 -2.35 -66.46
C ARG A 3 3.42 -1.81 -65.04
N SER A 4 2.96 -2.63 -64.13
CA SER A 4 3.00 -2.33 -62.68
C SER A 4 4.44 -2.49 -62.20
N ASN A 5 5.12 -1.35 -62.02
CA ASN A 5 6.42 -1.33 -61.34
C ASN A 5 6.18 -1.54 -59.83
N GLY A 6 6.19 -2.81 -59.40
CA GLY A 6 6.19 -3.13 -57.98
C GLY A 6 7.50 -2.64 -57.32
N LEU A 7 7.41 -2.03 -56.15
CA LEU A 7 8.59 -1.64 -55.35
C LEU A 7 9.51 -2.86 -55.17
N PRO A 8 10.83 -2.69 -55.28
CA PRO A 8 11.77 -3.78 -55.02
C PRO A 8 11.64 -4.30 -53.59
N ARG A 9 11.61 -5.61 -53.44
CA ARG A 9 11.43 -6.31 -52.17
C ARG A 9 12.37 -5.79 -51.06
N SER A 10 13.58 -5.35 -51.41
CA SER A 10 14.55 -4.77 -50.48
C SER A 10 14.05 -3.47 -49.83
N LEU A 11 13.36 -2.61 -50.56
CA LEU A 11 12.77 -1.37 -50.03
C LEU A 11 11.59 -1.65 -49.09
N VAL A 12 10.81 -2.70 -49.39
CA VAL A 12 9.69 -3.11 -48.48
C VAL A 12 10.23 -3.65 -47.19
N HIS A 13 11.28 -4.50 -47.22
CA HIS A 13 11.90 -5.00 -45.99
C HIS A 13 12.58 -3.91 -45.17
N ALA A 14 13.26 -2.96 -45.79
CA ALA A 14 13.85 -1.81 -45.12
C ALA A 14 12.79 -0.92 -44.46
N GLY A 15 11.65 -0.69 -45.14
CA GLY A 15 10.52 0.07 -44.58
C GLY A 15 9.89 -0.63 -43.36
N VAL A 16 9.65 -1.94 -43.46
CA VAL A 16 9.09 -2.72 -42.34
C VAL A 16 10.06 -2.72 -41.15
N PHE A 17 11.36 -2.89 -41.39
CA PHE A 17 12.37 -2.84 -40.33
C PHE A 17 12.45 -1.48 -39.66
N ALA A 18 12.39 -0.38 -40.42
CA ALA A 18 12.38 0.98 -39.88
C ALA A 18 11.11 1.28 -39.05
N ILE A 19 9.94 0.78 -39.48
CA ILE A 19 8.69 0.91 -38.71
C ILE A 19 8.74 0.09 -37.43
N CYS A 20 9.26 -1.14 -37.46
CA CYS A 20 9.41 -1.96 -36.29
C CYS A 20 10.37 -1.34 -35.26
N THR A 21 11.49 -0.76 -35.70
CA THR A 21 12.45 -0.09 -34.82
C THR A 21 11.88 1.20 -34.21
N SER A 22 11.11 1.99 -34.96
CA SER A 22 10.43 3.18 -34.43
C SER A 22 9.33 2.85 -33.42
N LEU A 23 8.60 1.75 -33.60
CA LEU A 23 7.60 1.27 -32.66
C LEU A 23 8.23 0.74 -31.35
N LEU A 24 9.43 0.17 -31.44
CA LEU A 24 10.17 -0.27 -30.23
C LEU A 24 10.72 0.90 -29.41
N SER A 25 11.03 2.03 -30.03
CA SER A 25 11.52 3.23 -29.33
C SER A 25 10.40 3.98 -28.58
N ALA A 26 9.16 3.88 -29.02
CA ALA A 26 8.02 4.56 -28.40
C ALA A 26 7.64 3.98 -27.02
N CYS A 27 8.15 2.79 -26.66
CA CYS A 27 7.88 2.16 -25.36
C CYS A 27 8.85 2.59 -24.24
N ALA A 28 9.82 3.46 -24.50
CA ALA A 28 10.91 3.77 -23.56
C ALA A 28 10.61 4.94 -22.62
N THR A 29 9.54 5.69 -22.79
CA THR A 29 9.22 6.85 -21.94
C THR A 29 8.13 6.53 -20.92
N VAL A 30 8.39 5.57 -20.03
CA VAL A 30 7.65 5.49 -18.78
C VAL A 30 8.40 6.36 -17.78
N GLU A 31 7.78 7.45 -17.32
CA GLU A 31 8.28 8.17 -16.16
C GLU A 31 8.40 7.18 -15.00
N HIS A 32 9.61 6.79 -14.70
CA HIS A 32 9.93 6.10 -13.48
C HIS A 32 10.10 7.17 -12.41
N TYR A 33 9.17 7.27 -11.48
CA TYR A 33 9.43 7.98 -10.24
C TYR A 33 10.67 7.34 -9.61
N THR A 34 11.73 8.12 -9.50
CA THR A 34 12.96 7.67 -8.84
C THR A 34 12.62 7.36 -7.39
N ALA A 35 12.78 6.11 -7.01
CA ALA A 35 12.71 5.75 -5.61
C ALA A 35 13.77 6.54 -4.84
N VAL A 36 13.51 6.84 -3.57
CA VAL A 36 14.51 7.44 -2.68
C VAL A 36 15.78 6.59 -2.75
N PRO A 37 16.95 7.19 -3.01
CA PRO A 37 18.22 6.47 -3.04
C PRO A 37 18.40 5.63 -1.77
N PRO A 38 18.93 4.41 -1.85
CA PRO A 38 19.14 3.57 -0.66
C PRO A 38 19.96 4.25 0.45
N SER A 39 20.87 5.16 0.08
CA SER A 39 21.65 5.97 1.02
C SER A 39 20.82 6.96 1.83
N GLU A 40 19.68 7.44 1.27
CA GLU A 40 18.83 8.47 1.87
C GLU A 40 17.56 7.88 2.51
N LYS A 41 17.33 6.58 2.37
CA LYS A 41 16.09 5.94 2.86
C LYS A 41 15.82 6.17 4.35
N HIS A 42 16.88 6.30 5.15
CA HIS A 42 16.78 6.52 6.60
C HIS A 42 16.49 7.97 6.99
N GLU A 43 16.67 8.91 6.06
CA GLU A 43 16.39 10.33 6.27
C GLU A 43 14.93 10.70 5.96
N ALA A 44 14.20 9.77 5.34
CA ALA A 44 12.82 9.99 4.96
C ALA A 44 11.93 10.16 6.20
N THR A 45 11.35 11.34 6.35
CA THR A 45 10.39 11.67 7.41
C THR A 45 8.95 11.53 6.92
N VAL A 46 8.01 11.31 7.82
CA VAL A 46 6.58 11.24 7.52
C VAL A 46 5.90 12.48 8.08
N LEU A 47 5.52 13.41 7.19
CA LEU A 47 4.74 14.61 7.55
C LEU A 47 5.26 15.37 8.78
N GLY A 48 6.57 15.38 9.01
CA GLY A 48 7.19 16.03 10.18
C GLY A 48 6.95 15.30 11.51
N LEU A 49 6.37 14.11 11.49
CA LEU A 49 6.15 13.29 12.69
C LEU A 49 7.45 12.55 13.04
N PRO A 50 8.03 12.79 14.22
CA PRO A 50 9.20 12.02 14.67
C PRO A 50 8.78 10.58 14.98
N ASN A 51 9.69 9.64 14.74
CA ASN A 51 9.50 8.21 15.06
C ASN A 51 8.27 7.56 14.40
N ALA A 52 7.79 8.11 13.27
CA ALA A 52 6.68 7.53 12.52
C ALA A 52 7.12 6.43 11.54
N ARG A 53 8.43 6.22 11.40
CA ARG A 53 9.01 5.22 10.50
C ARG A 53 10.23 4.56 11.15
N PHE A 54 10.22 3.24 11.11
CA PHE A 54 11.34 2.41 11.56
C PHE A 54 11.79 1.49 10.45
N PHE A 55 13.07 1.15 10.46
CA PHE A 55 13.67 0.28 9.45
C PHE A 55 14.18 -0.99 10.10
N PRO A 56 13.92 -2.18 9.52
CA PRO A 56 14.34 -3.46 10.09
C PRO A 56 15.85 -3.59 10.24
N ASP A 57 16.62 -2.91 9.40
CA ASP A 57 18.09 -2.89 9.43
C ASP A 57 18.66 -1.89 10.47
N ARG A 58 17.80 -1.11 11.15
CA ARG A 58 18.13 -0.20 12.26
C ARG A 58 17.04 -0.25 13.33
N PRO A 59 16.96 -1.33 14.11
CA PRO A 59 15.84 -1.57 15.02
C PRO A 59 15.90 -0.75 16.31
N GLU A 60 17.01 -0.07 16.62
CA GLU A 60 17.25 0.60 17.90
C GLU A 60 16.19 1.65 18.22
N GLY A 61 15.79 2.43 17.22
CA GLY A 61 14.73 3.44 17.36
C GLY A 61 13.38 2.82 17.69
N TYR A 62 13.05 1.69 17.05
CA TYR A 62 11.83 0.94 17.32
C TYR A 62 11.84 0.35 18.74
N ILE A 63 12.94 -0.28 19.16
CA ILE A 63 13.09 -0.86 20.48
C ILE A 63 12.91 0.21 21.56
N ALA A 64 13.60 1.33 21.42
CA ALA A 64 13.48 2.45 22.35
C ALA A 64 12.06 3.02 22.43
N GLU A 65 11.31 3.05 21.32
CA GLU A 65 9.91 3.50 21.34
C GLU A 65 9.00 2.48 22.01
N GLN A 66 9.24 1.17 21.79
CA GLN A 66 8.49 0.11 22.49
C GLN A 66 8.71 0.16 24.00
N GLU A 67 9.93 0.37 24.49
CA GLU A 67 10.22 0.54 25.91
C GLU A 67 9.49 1.74 26.51
N ARG A 68 9.51 2.89 25.81
CA ARG A 68 8.75 4.06 26.23
C ARG A 68 7.24 3.81 26.26
N ALA A 69 6.72 3.09 25.28
CA ALA A 69 5.30 2.72 25.23
C ALA A 69 4.91 1.84 26.41
N LEU A 70 5.72 0.83 26.75
CA LEU A 70 5.50 -0.02 27.92
C LEU A 70 5.50 0.77 29.23
N ILE A 71 6.44 1.72 29.39
CA ILE A 71 6.50 2.58 30.57
C ILE A 71 5.25 3.47 30.66
N ARG A 72 4.81 4.06 29.55
CA ARG A 72 3.57 4.86 29.52
C ARG A 72 2.36 4.03 29.93
N GLU A 73 2.28 2.80 29.43
CA GLU A 73 1.18 1.88 29.74
C GLU A 73 1.19 1.46 31.20
N ALA A 74 2.34 1.07 31.75
CA ALA A 74 2.47 0.72 33.16
C ALA A 74 2.00 1.86 34.05
N ARG A 75 2.39 3.09 33.73
CA ARG A 75 1.94 4.29 34.47
C ARG A 75 0.42 4.51 34.37
N ALA A 76 -0.13 4.38 33.14
CA ALA A 76 -1.56 4.55 32.91
C ALA A 76 -2.40 3.49 33.64
N ALA A 77 -1.87 2.26 33.75
CA ALA A 77 -2.50 1.15 34.46
C ALA A 77 -2.23 1.15 35.99
N GLY A 78 -1.45 2.10 36.52
CA GLY A 78 -1.06 2.14 37.94
C GLY A 78 -0.16 0.98 38.35
N VAL A 79 0.54 0.34 37.42
CA VAL A 79 1.39 -0.82 37.68
C VAL A 79 2.77 -0.37 38.07
N GLY A 80 3.18 -0.75 39.29
CA GLY A 80 4.53 -0.51 39.85
C GLY A 80 5.58 -1.47 39.30
N ARG A 81 6.83 -1.28 39.72
CA ARG A 81 7.94 -2.17 39.32
C ARG A 81 7.64 -3.63 39.69
N GLY A 82 7.80 -4.53 38.71
CA GLY A 82 7.53 -5.96 38.92
C GLY A 82 6.06 -6.37 38.86
N GLY A 83 5.14 -5.42 38.66
CA GLY A 83 3.72 -5.72 38.46
C GLY A 83 3.41 -6.28 37.05
N THR A 84 2.26 -6.91 36.92
CA THR A 84 1.79 -7.47 35.66
C THR A 84 0.97 -6.44 34.88
N LEU A 85 1.35 -6.21 33.62
CA LEU A 85 0.58 -5.38 32.71
C LEU A 85 -0.75 -6.06 32.31
N PRO A 86 -1.78 -5.29 31.96
CA PRO A 86 -3.02 -5.83 31.40
C PRO A 86 -2.76 -6.68 30.15
N THR A 87 -3.69 -7.60 29.85
CA THR A 87 -3.63 -8.41 28.64
C THR A 87 -3.55 -7.53 27.40
N ALA A 88 -2.57 -7.78 26.55
CA ALA A 88 -2.38 -7.08 25.29
C ALA A 88 -2.88 -7.94 24.14
N TYR A 89 -3.80 -7.39 23.34
CA TYR A 89 -4.26 -8.01 22.10
C TYR A 89 -3.48 -7.43 20.93
N MET A 90 -2.96 -8.32 20.08
CA MET A 90 -2.24 -7.96 18.87
C MET A 90 -2.93 -8.60 17.67
N LEU A 91 -3.01 -7.87 16.57
CA LEU A 91 -3.62 -8.34 15.33
C LEU A 91 -2.63 -8.22 14.18
N SER A 92 -2.52 -9.28 13.40
CA SER A 92 -1.73 -9.29 12.16
C SER A 92 -2.64 -9.53 10.97
N LEU A 93 -2.61 -8.61 10.00
CA LEU A 93 -3.45 -8.62 8.82
C LEU A 93 -2.61 -8.95 7.59
N SER A 94 -2.94 -10.03 6.91
CA SER A 94 -2.26 -10.43 5.67
C SER A 94 -2.69 -9.57 4.49
N GLY A 95 -1.85 -9.58 3.45
CA GLY A 95 -2.21 -9.06 2.14
C GLY A 95 -3.16 -9.99 1.39
N GLY A 96 -3.63 -9.57 0.24
CA GLY A 96 -4.51 -10.39 -0.61
C GLY A 96 -5.32 -9.60 -1.63
N GLY A 97 -4.99 -8.33 -1.89
CA GLY A 97 -5.74 -7.49 -2.82
C GLY A 97 -7.21 -7.40 -2.41
N ASP A 98 -8.10 -7.76 -3.32
CA ASP A 98 -9.56 -7.67 -3.10
C ASP A 98 -10.05 -8.60 -1.97
N ASN A 99 -9.30 -9.66 -1.62
CA ASN A 99 -9.62 -10.55 -0.49
C ASN A 99 -9.52 -9.84 0.87
N GLY A 100 -8.95 -8.64 0.94
CA GLY A 100 -8.99 -7.80 2.13
C GLY A 100 -10.41 -7.46 2.59
N ALA A 101 -11.38 -7.48 1.67
CA ALA A 101 -12.81 -7.32 1.99
C ALA A 101 -13.30 -8.35 3.02
N PHE A 102 -12.79 -9.60 2.95
CA PHE A 102 -13.12 -10.61 3.95
C PHE A 102 -12.61 -10.22 5.34
N GLY A 103 -11.35 -9.75 5.43
CA GLY A 103 -10.77 -9.29 6.71
C GLY A 103 -11.51 -8.10 7.29
N ALA A 104 -11.87 -7.13 6.44
CA ALA A 104 -12.67 -5.97 6.84
C ALA A 104 -14.05 -6.39 7.36
N GLY A 105 -14.77 -7.23 6.61
CA GLY A 105 -16.08 -7.74 7.00
C GLY A 105 -16.04 -8.55 8.29
N LEU A 106 -15.01 -9.38 8.49
CA LEU A 106 -14.82 -10.11 9.75
C LEU A 106 -14.67 -9.17 10.94
N LEU A 107 -13.89 -8.11 10.80
CA LEU A 107 -13.65 -7.14 11.89
C LEU A 107 -14.90 -6.30 12.21
N VAL A 108 -15.64 -5.88 11.18
CA VAL A 108 -16.93 -5.20 11.36
C VAL A 108 -17.94 -6.15 12.03
N GLY A 109 -18.01 -7.40 11.60
CA GLY A 109 -18.85 -8.43 12.22
C GLY A 109 -18.44 -8.69 13.67
N TRP A 110 -17.16 -8.69 13.98
CA TRP A 110 -16.68 -8.85 15.35
C TRP A 110 -17.09 -7.68 16.25
N THR A 111 -17.08 -6.46 15.72
CA THR A 111 -17.63 -5.29 16.42
C THR A 111 -19.14 -5.47 16.67
N ALA A 112 -19.90 -5.91 15.69
CA ALA A 112 -21.33 -6.13 15.83
C ALA A 112 -21.64 -7.25 16.85
N HIS A 113 -20.76 -8.24 17.00
CA HIS A 113 -20.84 -9.26 18.04
C HIS A 113 -20.61 -8.69 19.45
N GLY A 114 -19.88 -7.59 19.57
CA GLY A 114 -19.76 -6.83 20.82
C GLY A 114 -18.56 -7.18 21.71
N ASP A 115 -17.68 -8.10 21.28
CA ASP A 115 -16.51 -8.54 22.08
C ASP A 115 -15.16 -8.31 21.37
N ARG A 116 -15.14 -7.47 20.33
CA ARG A 116 -13.89 -7.07 19.69
C ARG A 116 -13.00 -6.31 20.68
N PRO A 117 -11.79 -6.83 20.99
CA PRO A 117 -10.92 -6.16 21.93
C PRO A 117 -10.29 -4.91 21.34
N LYS A 118 -9.84 -3.99 22.18
CA LYS A 118 -8.92 -2.94 21.75
C LYS A 118 -7.54 -3.55 21.49
N PHE A 119 -7.06 -3.39 20.26
CA PHE A 119 -5.74 -3.89 19.90
C PHE A 119 -4.65 -2.91 20.34
N LYS A 120 -3.61 -3.44 20.94
CA LYS A 120 -2.43 -2.68 21.33
C LYS A 120 -1.45 -2.50 20.17
N LEU A 121 -1.44 -3.46 19.25
CA LEU A 121 -0.64 -3.46 18.05
C LEU A 121 -1.47 -4.05 16.92
N VAL A 122 -1.48 -3.38 15.79
CA VAL A 122 -2.02 -3.93 14.53
C VAL A 122 -0.93 -3.82 13.48
N THR A 123 -0.61 -4.94 12.85
CA THR A 123 0.31 -4.99 11.72
C THR A 123 -0.43 -5.39 10.46
N GLY A 124 0.01 -4.90 9.31
CA GLY A 124 -0.63 -5.23 8.05
C GLY A 124 0.32 -5.16 6.87
N VAL A 125 0.08 -6.00 5.87
CA VAL A 125 0.81 -6.03 4.60
C VAL A 125 -0.17 -5.81 3.46
N SER A 126 0.18 -4.96 2.48
CA SER A 126 -0.65 -4.67 1.30
C SER A 126 -2.06 -4.19 1.72
N THR A 127 -3.13 -4.89 1.32
CA THR A 127 -4.50 -4.57 1.74
C THR A 127 -4.68 -4.58 3.26
N GLY A 128 -3.96 -5.45 3.98
CA GLY A 128 -3.93 -5.43 5.45
C GLY A 128 -3.36 -4.13 6.02
N ALA A 129 -2.43 -3.48 5.32
CA ALA A 129 -1.90 -2.18 5.73
C ALA A 129 -2.91 -1.03 5.54
N LEU A 130 -3.87 -1.17 4.61
CA LEU A 130 -4.99 -0.24 4.46
C LEU A 130 -6.00 -0.38 5.61
N ILE A 131 -6.23 -1.60 6.06
CA ILE A 131 -7.16 -1.94 7.14
C ILE A 131 -6.59 -1.54 8.51
N ALA A 132 -5.29 -1.77 8.72
CA ALA A 132 -4.65 -1.68 10.02
C ALA A 132 -4.89 -0.36 10.78
N PRO A 133 -4.78 0.84 10.18
CA PRO A 133 -5.04 2.09 10.89
C PRO A 133 -6.47 2.21 11.39
N LEU A 134 -7.46 1.83 10.56
CA LEU A 134 -8.88 1.93 10.91
C LEU A 134 -9.23 0.96 12.04
N VAL A 135 -8.67 -0.23 11.99
CA VAL A 135 -8.88 -1.26 13.02
C VAL A 135 -8.21 -0.88 14.35
N PHE A 136 -7.01 -0.29 14.27
CA PHE A 136 -6.28 0.16 15.46
C PHE A 136 -7.00 1.30 16.18
N LEU A 137 -7.60 2.22 15.41
CA LEU A 137 -8.34 3.35 15.95
C LEU A 137 -9.64 2.92 16.64
N GLY A 138 -10.28 1.85 16.21
CA GLY A 138 -11.43 1.28 16.91
C GLY A 138 -12.72 1.16 16.09
N PRO A 139 -13.80 0.68 16.75
CA PRO A 139 -15.11 0.44 16.10
C PRO A 139 -15.75 1.66 15.44
N GLU A 140 -15.46 2.85 15.93
CA GLU A 140 -15.93 4.12 15.36
C GLU A 140 -15.49 4.34 13.92
N TYR A 141 -14.48 3.61 13.45
CA TYR A 141 -13.97 3.66 12.09
C TYR A 141 -14.48 2.52 11.19
N ASP A 142 -15.40 1.68 11.67
CA ASP A 142 -15.92 0.54 10.92
C ASP A 142 -16.74 0.97 9.68
N ALA A 143 -17.37 2.14 9.75
CA ALA A 143 -18.02 2.73 8.59
C ALA A 143 -17.02 3.07 7.48
N ALA A 144 -15.89 3.70 7.84
CA ALA A 144 -14.82 4.00 6.90
C ALA A 144 -14.15 2.72 6.37
N LEU A 145 -13.98 1.70 7.23
CA LEU A 145 -13.46 0.40 6.84
C LEU A 145 -14.36 -0.29 5.80
N THR A 146 -15.68 -0.21 5.99
CA THR A 146 -16.67 -0.75 5.05
C THR A 146 -16.61 0.01 3.72
N ASP A 147 -16.56 1.34 3.76
CA ASP A 147 -16.52 2.20 2.57
C ASP A 147 -15.32 1.90 1.66
N VAL A 148 -14.14 1.66 2.24
CA VAL A 148 -12.92 1.28 1.50
C VAL A 148 -13.12 0.05 0.62
N TYR A 149 -13.98 -0.90 1.01
CA TYR A 149 -14.16 -2.15 0.28
C TYR A 149 -15.48 -2.24 -0.50
N THR A 150 -16.46 -1.38 -0.21
CA THR A 150 -17.75 -1.38 -0.90
C THR A 150 -17.87 -0.29 -1.95
N ASN A 151 -17.20 0.85 -1.77
CA ASN A 151 -17.37 2.03 -2.61
C ASN A 151 -16.12 2.39 -3.45
N ILE A 152 -15.06 1.55 -3.41
CA ILE A 152 -13.88 1.73 -4.25
C ILE A 152 -13.90 0.75 -5.40
N ASP A 153 -14.20 1.26 -6.60
CA ASP A 153 -14.12 0.46 -7.82
C ASP A 153 -12.66 0.19 -8.22
N PRO A 154 -12.32 -1.01 -8.71
CA PRO A 154 -10.97 -1.35 -9.16
C PRO A 154 -10.33 -0.33 -10.12
N PRO A 155 -11.04 0.28 -11.09
CA PRO A 155 -10.46 1.33 -11.95
C PRO A 155 -9.99 2.57 -11.21
N LYS A 156 -10.49 2.83 -10.01
CA LYS A 156 -10.04 3.95 -9.16
C LYS A 156 -8.73 3.68 -8.45
N ILE A 157 -8.33 2.41 -8.32
CA ILE A 157 -7.13 1.98 -7.60
C ILE A 157 -5.98 1.69 -8.56
N TYR A 158 -6.27 1.08 -9.72
CA TYR A 158 -5.25 0.68 -10.69
C TYR A 158 -5.74 0.72 -12.13
N GLU A 159 -4.83 0.99 -13.06
CA GLU A 159 -5.06 0.78 -14.49
C GLU A 159 -4.47 -0.55 -14.95
N LYS A 160 -5.27 -1.34 -15.64
CA LYS A 160 -4.77 -2.52 -16.35
C LYS A 160 -3.97 -2.06 -17.58
N ARG A 161 -2.69 -2.38 -17.62
CA ARG A 161 -1.88 -2.22 -18.83
C ARG A 161 -2.14 -3.36 -19.81
N PHE A 162 -2.16 -3.04 -21.08
CA PHE A 162 -2.37 -4.01 -22.16
C PHE A 162 -1.28 -5.10 -22.17
N VAL A 163 -1.61 -6.27 -22.74
CA VAL A 163 -0.80 -7.50 -22.77
C VAL A 163 0.64 -7.26 -23.27
N LEU A 164 0.84 -6.27 -24.14
CA LEU A 164 2.17 -5.92 -24.66
C LEU A 164 3.15 -5.46 -23.55
N ALA A 165 2.65 -4.89 -22.46
CA ALA A 165 3.48 -4.48 -21.32
C ALA A 165 4.00 -5.68 -20.50
N ALA A 166 3.36 -6.83 -20.61
CA ALA A 166 3.82 -8.07 -19.96
C ALA A 166 5.09 -8.63 -20.62
N LEU A 167 5.27 -8.40 -21.93
CA LEU A 167 6.45 -8.85 -22.68
C LEU A 167 7.70 -8.01 -22.36
N THR A 168 7.54 -6.80 -21.85
CA THR A 168 8.64 -5.87 -21.58
C THR A 168 9.09 -5.85 -20.10
N ARG A 169 8.70 -6.82 -19.28
CA ARG A 169 8.97 -6.87 -17.82
C ARG A 169 8.51 -5.62 -17.04
N THR A 170 7.71 -4.76 -17.62
CA THR A 170 7.17 -3.59 -16.95
C THR A 170 5.93 -4.01 -16.15
N ARG A 171 5.82 -3.58 -14.89
CA ARG A 171 4.70 -3.91 -14.00
C ARG A 171 3.36 -3.75 -14.72
N SER A 172 2.55 -4.82 -14.74
CA SER A 172 1.25 -4.87 -15.39
C SER A 172 0.16 -4.00 -14.71
N ARG A 173 0.47 -3.40 -13.59
CA ARG A 173 -0.43 -2.52 -12.83
C ARG A 173 0.30 -1.28 -12.37
N ILE A 174 -0.24 -0.11 -12.68
CA ILE A 174 0.14 1.13 -12.03
C ILE A 174 -0.96 1.45 -11.02
N GLN A 175 -0.56 1.60 -9.79
CA GLN A 175 -1.44 2.09 -8.74
C GLN A 175 -1.69 3.57 -8.98
N ARG A 176 -2.87 3.93 -9.50
CA ARG A 176 -3.33 5.31 -9.53
C ARG A 176 -4.10 5.58 -8.24
N HIS A 177 -3.80 6.68 -7.59
CA HIS A 177 -4.57 7.25 -6.48
C HIS A 177 -4.37 6.68 -5.07
N CYS A 178 -3.12 6.65 -4.61
CA CYS A 178 -2.90 6.93 -3.19
C CYS A 178 -2.87 8.45 -2.88
N THR A 179 -3.35 9.29 -3.80
CA THR A 179 -3.29 10.76 -3.66
C THR A 179 -4.59 11.42 -3.22
N LYS A 180 -5.69 10.69 -3.09
CA LYS A 180 -6.80 11.24 -2.31
C LYS A 180 -6.42 11.12 -0.84
N PRO A 181 -6.36 12.24 -0.11
CA PRO A 181 -6.19 12.15 1.33
C PRO A 181 -7.30 11.23 1.86
N PHE A 182 -6.94 10.32 2.73
CA PHE A 182 -7.90 9.67 3.61
C PHE A 182 -8.87 10.75 4.09
N PRO A 183 -10.19 10.49 4.12
CA PRO A 183 -11.11 11.42 4.71
C PRO A 183 -10.51 11.85 6.04
N ALA A 184 -10.41 13.17 6.23
CA ALA A 184 -9.80 13.71 7.43
C ALA A 184 -10.42 12.97 8.62
N LEU A 185 -9.58 12.32 9.43
CA LEU A 185 -10.00 11.67 10.65
C LEU A 185 -10.54 12.80 11.54
N SER A 186 -11.83 13.12 11.38
CA SER A 186 -12.52 13.98 12.33
C SER A 186 -12.50 13.23 13.65
N THR A 187 -11.79 13.78 14.62
CA THR A 187 -11.94 13.31 16.01
C THR A 187 -13.43 13.30 16.33
N PRO A 188 -13.98 12.15 16.76
CA PRO A 188 -15.36 12.13 17.27
C PRO A 188 -15.46 13.09 18.45
N PRO A 189 -16.64 13.70 18.66
CA PRO A 189 -16.90 14.66 19.71
C PRO A 189 -16.63 14.11 21.11
#